data_fd81d768f9699c9948f2503882477d94
#
_entry.id   fd81d768f9699c9948f2503882477d94
#
_cell.length_a   1.000
_cell.length_b   1.000
_cell.length_c   1.000
_cell.angle_alpha   90.00
_cell.angle_beta   90.00
_cell.angle_gamma   90.00
#
_symmetry.space_group_name_H-M   'P 1'
#
loop_
_entity.id
_entity.type
_entity.pdbx_description
1 polymer ?
#
loop_
_entity_poly.entity_id
_entity_poly.type
_entity_poly.pdbx_seq_one_letter_code
_entity_poly.pdbx_strand_id
1 'polypeptide(L)'
;MSALTPILSSPGWELLESLQAKQATTPIPLPELGSALRASGLDAELVVAVLTQLALRQAARAKFGPFAYHMVFTRDGLEQATRLVVAARHAQRFKDCGATRVADLGCGIGSDAMAIAGLGMNVLAVDIDPDTAGAVAANLRAFEGSEVRLCDVTDLDMDELAAEGVDAVFADPARRTGASRGSARITDPEQWSPPLSLALGWASTIDRVGIKVAPGIAYEHIPSSWHAQWVSVGGDLVEASLWSPALSPEGRGRSCLLLDEAGATHSLSTPEGYAPNAPAPRVEVRPLGTMVAEPDSAVIRSGLLGRLADEVGAGIVSDKI
;
A
#
# COMPACT_ATOMS: atom_id res chain seq x y z
N MET A 1 10.66 21.23 -14.78
CA MET A 1 9.80 20.29 -15.53
C MET A 1 9.90 18.95 -14.80
N SER A 2 8.82 18.19 -14.75
CA SER A 2 8.76 16.84 -14.17
C SER A 2 9.77 15.91 -14.85
N ALA A 3 10.46 15.09 -14.07
CA ALA A 3 11.36 14.06 -14.60
C ALA A 3 10.63 13.01 -15.45
N LEU A 4 9.31 12.91 -15.31
CA LEU A 4 8.44 12.01 -16.09
C LEU A 4 7.93 12.62 -17.38
N THR A 5 7.96 13.95 -17.55
CA THR A 5 7.44 14.62 -18.74
C THR A 5 7.93 13.98 -20.06
N PRO A 6 9.23 13.64 -20.23
CA PRO A 6 9.69 13.02 -21.48
C PRO A 6 9.03 11.64 -21.73
N ILE A 7 8.77 10.87 -20.67
CA ILE A 7 8.16 9.53 -20.77
C ILE A 7 6.66 9.59 -21.03
N LEU A 8 5.97 10.57 -20.48
CA LEU A 8 4.52 10.72 -20.61
C LEU A 8 4.13 11.30 -22.00
N SER A 9 5.11 11.73 -22.81
CA SER A 9 4.88 12.07 -24.23
C SER A 9 4.74 10.79 -25.07
N SER A 10 3.95 10.85 -26.17
CA SER A 10 3.79 9.70 -27.08
C SER A 10 5.12 9.14 -27.59
N PRO A 11 6.07 9.94 -28.09
CA PRO A 11 7.37 9.41 -28.52
C PRO A 11 8.19 8.77 -27.39
N GLY A 12 8.14 9.35 -26.19
CA GLY A 12 8.84 8.80 -25.03
C GLY A 12 8.26 7.49 -24.56
N TRP A 13 6.92 7.40 -24.55
CA TRP A 13 6.21 6.17 -24.22
C TRP A 13 6.53 5.05 -25.20
N GLU A 14 6.41 5.29 -26.50
CA GLU A 14 6.70 4.31 -27.56
C GLU A 14 8.16 3.82 -27.50
N LEU A 15 9.10 4.73 -27.24
CA LEU A 15 10.50 4.38 -27.06
C LEU A 15 10.70 3.45 -25.83
N LEU A 16 10.09 3.81 -24.71
CA LEU A 16 10.17 3.01 -23.47
C LEU A 16 9.61 1.60 -23.68
N GLU A 17 8.43 1.46 -24.27
CA GLU A 17 7.80 0.16 -24.53
C GLU A 17 8.63 -0.68 -25.53
N SER A 18 9.14 -0.05 -26.60
CA SER A 18 10.01 -0.73 -27.56
C SER A 18 11.30 -1.26 -26.91
N LEU A 19 11.93 -0.46 -26.06
CA LEU A 19 13.16 -0.86 -25.34
C LEU A 19 12.87 -1.91 -24.27
N GLN A 20 11.73 -1.79 -23.57
CA GLN A 20 11.30 -2.81 -22.62
C GLN A 20 11.12 -4.18 -23.28
N ALA A 21 10.47 -4.23 -24.46
CA ALA A 21 10.30 -5.46 -25.21
C ALA A 21 11.64 -6.05 -25.68
N LYS A 22 12.59 -5.19 -26.13
CA LYS A 22 13.94 -5.62 -26.50
C LYS A 22 14.72 -6.17 -25.29
N GLN A 23 14.65 -5.50 -24.14
CA GLN A 23 15.31 -5.94 -22.91
C GLN A 23 14.77 -7.28 -22.41
N ALA A 24 13.52 -7.61 -22.67
CA ALA A 24 12.94 -8.90 -22.32
C ALA A 24 13.49 -10.06 -23.18
N THR A 25 13.87 -9.80 -24.43
CA THR A 25 14.39 -10.81 -25.37
C THR A 25 15.90 -10.83 -25.46
N THR A 26 16.54 -9.66 -25.45
CA THR A 26 17.98 -9.49 -25.61
C THR A 26 18.45 -8.43 -24.61
N PRO A 27 18.75 -8.82 -23.36
CA PRO A 27 19.17 -7.87 -22.34
C PRO A 27 20.50 -7.19 -22.71
N ILE A 28 20.49 -5.86 -22.70
CA ILE A 28 21.68 -5.02 -22.89
C ILE A 28 21.94 -4.27 -21.58
N PRO A 29 23.16 -4.20 -21.07
CA PRO A 29 23.48 -3.39 -19.91
C PRO A 29 23.06 -1.92 -20.09
N LEU A 30 22.38 -1.33 -19.11
CA LEU A 30 21.85 0.04 -19.23
C LEU A 30 22.91 1.10 -19.61
N PRO A 31 24.17 1.02 -19.14
CA PRO A 31 25.22 1.95 -19.59
C PRO A 31 25.51 1.86 -21.09
N GLU A 32 25.55 0.64 -21.65
CA GLU A 32 25.76 0.41 -23.09
C GLU A 32 24.56 0.89 -23.90
N LEU A 33 23.36 0.55 -23.46
CA LEU A 33 22.12 1.04 -24.06
C LEU A 33 22.07 2.57 -24.07
N GLY A 34 22.45 3.22 -22.97
CA GLY A 34 22.49 4.68 -22.86
C GLY A 34 23.49 5.32 -23.82
N SER A 35 24.64 4.67 -24.04
CA SER A 35 25.64 5.13 -25.01
C SER A 35 25.11 5.03 -26.45
N ALA A 36 24.45 3.91 -26.77
CA ALA A 36 23.85 3.70 -28.10
C ALA A 36 22.71 4.70 -28.39
N LEU A 37 21.83 4.96 -27.40
CA LEU A 37 20.74 5.93 -27.55
C LEU A 37 21.25 7.36 -27.76
N ARG A 38 22.28 7.78 -27.01
CA ARG A 38 22.94 9.08 -27.24
C ARG A 38 23.58 9.18 -28.61
N ALA A 39 24.27 8.14 -29.05
CA ALA A 39 24.88 8.09 -30.37
C ALA A 39 23.87 8.15 -31.52
N SER A 40 22.62 7.74 -31.30
CA SER A 40 21.53 7.86 -32.30
C SER A 40 20.93 9.27 -32.40
N GLY A 41 21.40 10.23 -31.61
CA GLY A 41 20.96 11.63 -31.67
C GLY A 41 19.67 11.91 -30.91
N LEU A 42 19.22 11.00 -30.03
CA LEU A 42 18.07 11.24 -29.16
C LEU A 42 18.39 12.29 -28.10
N ASP A 43 17.37 13.02 -27.69
CA ASP A 43 17.47 14.03 -26.65
C ASP A 43 17.99 13.42 -25.33
N ALA A 44 18.91 14.14 -24.66
CA ALA A 44 19.58 13.65 -23.47
C ALA A 44 18.63 13.45 -22.29
N GLU A 45 17.62 14.31 -22.11
CA GLU A 45 16.64 14.19 -21.03
C GLU A 45 15.74 12.97 -21.26
N LEU A 46 15.33 12.74 -22.51
CA LEU A 46 14.57 11.56 -22.89
C LEU A 46 15.36 10.27 -22.64
N VAL A 47 16.66 10.23 -23.00
CA VAL A 47 17.52 9.07 -22.77
C VAL A 47 17.64 8.77 -21.28
N VAL A 48 17.87 9.81 -20.45
CA VAL A 48 17.95 9.65 -18.99
C VAL A 48 16.62 9.14 -18.41
N ALA A 49 15.51 9.72 -18.83
CA ALA A 49 14.18 9.33 -18.34
C ALA A 49 13.85 7.86 -18.69
N VAL A 50 14.10 7.43 -19.94
CA VAL A 50 13.88 6.05 -20.38
C VAL A 50 14.75 5.06 -19.59
N LEU A 51 16.06 5.32 -19.46
CA LEU A 51 16.95 4.45 -18.72
C LEU A 51 16.57 4.36 -17.23
N THR A 52 16.11 5.47 -16.65
CA THR A 52 15.60 5.51 -15.28
C THR A 52 14.39 4.61 -15.14
N GLN A 53 13.41 4.71 -16.06
CA GLN A 53 12.21 3.86 -16.01
C GLN A 53 12.55 2.38 -16.20
N LEU A 54 13.44 2.02 -17.12
CA LEU A 54 13.88 0.63 -17.28
C LEU A 54 14.51 0.07 -15.99
N ALA A 55 15.35 0.86 -15.31
CA ALA A 55 15.94 0.48 -14.04
C ALA A 55 14.89 0.33 -12.93
N LEU A 56 13.95 1.28 -12.84
CA LEU A 56 12.87 1.24 -11.84
C LEU A 56 11.92 0.07 -12.10
N ARG A 57 11.56 -0.21 -13.35
CA ARG A 57 10.73 -1.37 -13.75
C ARG A 57 11.39 -2.69 -13.35
N GLN A 58 12.71 -2.80 -13.53
CA GLN A 58 13.45 -3.99 -13.10
C GLN A 58 13.44 -4.15 -11.57
N ALA A 59 13.70 -3.08 -10.81
CA ALA A 59 13.65 -3.10 -9.36
C ALA A 59 12.23 -3.38 -8.82
N ALA A 60 11.21 -2.89 -9.50
CA ALA A 60 9.81 -3.01 -9.13
C ALA A 60 9.28 -4.46 -9.19
N ARG A 61 9.96 -5.36 -9.90
CA ARG A 61 9.53 -6.77 -10.04
C ARG A 61 9.32 -7.48 -8.72
N ALA A 62 10.09 -7.12 -7.70
CA ALA A 62 9.94 -7.71 -6.36
C ALA A 62 8.58 -7.36 -5.70
N LYS A 63 7.98 -6.23 -6.06
CA LYS A 63 6.68 -5.78 -5.52
C LYS A 63 5.50 -6.08 -6.44
N PHE A 64 5.72 -6.02 -7.76
CA PHE A 64 4.66 -6.01 -8.78
C PHE A 64 4.73 -7.18 -9.76
N GLY A 65 5.77 -8.03 -9.65
CA GLY A 65 5.95 -9.13 -10.61
C GLY A 65 6.01 -8.64 -12.06
N PRO A 66 5.35 -9.34 -13.00
CA PRO A 66 5.33 -8.95 -14.42
C PRO A 66 4.64 -7.60 -14.70
N PHE A 67 3.72 -7.14 -13.84
CA PHE A 67 3.04 -5.85 -14.02
C PHE A 67 4.01 -4.67 -14.02
N ALA A 68 5.14 -4.79 -13.31
CA ALA A 68 6.19 -3.76 -13.26
C ALA A 68 6.63 -3.28 -14.66
N TYR A 69 6.57 -4.14 -15.67
CA TYR A 69 7.02 -3.80 -17.02
C TYR A 69 6.11 -2.83 -17.78
N HIS A 70 4.90 -2.61 -17.29
CA HIS A 70 3.90 -1.74 -17.89
C HIS A 70 3.58 -0.50 -17.06
N MET A 71 4.26 -0.35 -15.91
CA MET A 71 4.07 0.75 -14.98
C MET A 71 5.09 1.86 -15.18
N VAL A 72 4.74 3.05 -14.67
CA VAL A 72 5.62 4.21 -14.51
C VAL A 72 5.87 4.43 -13.03
N PHE A 73 7.11 4.75 -12.68
CA PHE A 73 7.57 4.88 -11.31
C PHE A 73 8.26 6.21 -11.07
N THR A 74 8.00 6.81 -9.92
CA THR A 74 8.96 7.70 -9.27
C THR A 74 9.84 6.85 -8.34
N ARG A 75 11.05 7.32 -7.97
CA ARG A 75 11.92 6.57 -7.06
C ARG A 75 11.27 6.37 -5.69
N ASP A 76 10.78 7.47 -5.13
CA ASP A 76 10.15 7.47 -3.80
C ASP A 76 8.82 6.71 -3.83
N GLY A 77 8.04 6.86 -4.90
CA GLY A 77 6.82 6.11 -5.12
C GLY A 77 7.04 4.59 -5.16
N LEU A 78 8.11 4.11 -5.82
CA LEU A 78 8.44 2.68 -5.80
C LEU A 78 8.83 2.19 -4.40
N GLU A 79 9.60 2.97 -3.64
CA GLU A 79 10.00 2.60 -2.28
C GLU A 79 8.78 2.46 -1.34
N GLN A 80 7.82 3.38 -1.45
CA GLN A 80 6.65 3.49 -0.58
C GLN A 80 5.46 2.64 -1.05
N ALA A 81 5.44 2.26 -2.32
CA ALA A 81 4.33 1.52 -2.91
C ALA A 81 3.97 0.24 -2.16
N THR A 82 2.69 0.03 -1.95
CA THR A 82 2.12 -1.23 -1.47
C THR A 82 2.51 -2.38 -2.42
N ARG A 83 2.91 -3.54 -1.88
CA ARG A 83 3.13 -4.74 -2.70
C ARG A 83 1.82 -5.18 -3.34
N LEU A 84 1.84 -5.56 -4.61
CA LEU A 84 0.62 -5.89 -5.36
C LEU A 84 -0.23 -6.97 -4.68
N VAL A 85 0.39 -7.96 -4.04
CA VAL A 85 -0.31 -9.01 -3.30
C VAL A 85 -1.12 -8.46 -2.11
N VAL A 86 -0.65 -7.39 -1.48
CA VAL A 86 -1.34 -6.71 -0.38
C VAL A 86 -2.42 -5.79 -0.92
N ALA A 87 -2.11 -4.97 -1.93
CA ALA A 87 -3.08 -4.12 -2.62
C ALA A 87 -4.29 -4.91 -3.15
N ALA A 88 -4.05 -6.12 -3.65
CA ALA A 88 -5.12 -7.02 -4.08
C ALA A 88 -6.04 -7.44 -2.91
N ARG A 89 -5.53 -7.56 -1.67
CA ARG A 89 -6.35 -7.86 -0.48
C ARG A 89 -7.17 -6.66 -0.05
N HIS A 90 -6.60 -5.45 -0.14
CA HIS A 90 -7.37 -4.22 0.08
C HIS A 90 -8.51 -4.10 -0.92
N ALA A 91 -8.21 -4.23 -2.21
CA ALA A 91 -9.21 -4.19 -3.27
C ALA A 91 -10.31 -5.24 -3.09
N GLN A 92 -9.95 -6.47 -2.71
CA GLN A 92 -10.91 -7.54 -2.46
C GLN A 92 -11.84 -7.19 -1.30
N ARG A 93 -11.32 -6.60 -0.21
CA ARG A 93 -12.14 -6.16 0.93
C ARG A 93 -13.19 -5.13 0.50
N PHE A 94 -12.80 -4.11 -0.28
CA PHE A 94 -13.75 -3.14 -0.82
C PHE A 94 -14.81 -3.81 -1.68
N LYS A 95 -14.40 -4.72 -2.57
CA LYS A 95 -15.31 -5.47 -3.45
C LYS A 95 -16.30 -6.31 -2.67
N ASP A 96 -15.84 -7.07 -1.68
CA ASP A 96 -16.67 -7.95 -0.85
C ASP A 96 -17.69 -7.15 0.00
N CYS A 97 -17.34 -5.92 0.38
CA CYS A 97 -18.23 -5.00 1.09
C CYS A 97 -19.09 -4.14 0.16
N GLY A 98 -19.12 -4.43 -1.13
CA GLY A 98 -20.02 -3.82 -2.11
C GLY A 98 -19.64 -2.41 -2.54
N ALA A 99 -18.39 -1.99 -2.39
CA ALA A 99 -17.92 -0.72 -2.93
C ALA A 99 -17.98 -0.72 -4.46
N THR A 100 -18.34 0.42 -5.05
CA THR A 100 -18.46 0.62 -6.50
C THR A 100 -17.56 1.70 -7.03
N ARG A 101 -17.31 2.76 -6.25
CA ARG A 101 -16.37 3.85 -6.58
C ARG A 101 -15.56 4.23 -5.35
N VAL A 102 -14.27 3.93 -5.40
CA VAL A 102 -13.34 4.13 -4.30
C VAL A 102 -12.45 5.34 -4.56
N ALA A 103 -12.34 6.25 -3.59
CA ALA A 103 -11.33 7.30 -3.59
C ALA A 103 -10.06 6.78 -2.90
N ASP A 104 -8.93 6.73 -3.63
CA ASP A 104 -7.59 6.39 -3.11
C ASP A 104 -6.85 7.71 -2.82
N LEU A 105 -6.83 8.09 -1.55
CA LEU A 105 -6.35 9.39 -1.06
C LEU A 105 -4.91 9.31 -0.56
N GLY A 106 -4.00 9.98 -1.27
CA GLY A 106 -2.57 9.77 -1.13
C GLY A 106 -2.12 8.52 -1.87
N CYS A 107 -2.62 8.35 -3.10
CA CYS A 107 -2.52 7.12 -3.89
C CYS A 107 -1.10 6.75 -4.31
N GLY A 108 -0.13 7.66 -4.19
CA GLY A 108 1.23 7.43 -4.67
C GLY A 108 1.23 7.08 -6.15
N ILE A 109 2.03 6.08 -6.53
CA ILE A 109 2.08 5.60 -7.93
C ILE A 109 0.90 4.70 -8.32
N GLY A 110 -0.11 4.54 -7.44
CA GLY A 110 -1.38 3.90 -7.74
C GLY A 110 -1.41 2.38 -7.55
N SER A 111 -0.65 1.82 -6.62
CA SER A 111 -0.67 0.36 -6.38
C SER A 111 -2.05 -0.13 -5.97
N ASP A 112 -2.65 0.53 -4.98
CA ASP A 112 -3.97 0.20 -4.47
C ASP A 112 -5.05 0.61 -5.47
N ALA A 113 -4.94 1.79 -6.09
CA ALA A 113 -5.82 2.25 -7.17
C ALA A 113 -5.91 1.24 -8.33
N MET A 114 -4.77 0.71 -8.82
CA MET A 114 -4.75 -0.31 -9.88
C MET A 114 -5.40 -1.61 -9.43
N ALA A 115 -5.17 -2.05 -8.20
CA ALA A 115 -5.78 -3.28 -7.69
C ALA A 115 -7.32 -3.14 -7.58
N ILE A 116 -7.80 -1.98 -7.11
CA ILE A 116 -9.22 -1.63 -7.00
C ILE A 116 -9.85 -1.60 -8.40
N ALA A 117 -9.24 -0.86 -9.35
CA ALA A 117 -9.70 -0.79 -10.73
C ALA A 117 -9.67 -2.17 -11.43
N GLY A 118 -8.66 -2.99 -11.14
CA GLY A 118 -8.51 -4.35 -11.66
C GLY A 118 -9.62 -5.30 -11.23
N LEU A 119 -10.33 -5.02 -10.12
CA LEU A 119 -11.52 -5.74 -9.70
C LEU A 119 -12.83 -5.13 -10.25
N GLY A 120 -12.74 -4.15 -11.15
CA GLY A 120 -13.88 -3.55 -11.84
C GLY A 120 -14.64 -2.50 -11.01
N MET A 121 -14.02 -1.91 -10.01
CA MET A 121 -14.53 -0.74 -9.31
C MET A 121 -14.00 0.53 -9.99
N ASN A 122 -14.79 1.61 -9.97
CA ASN A 122 -14.31 2.93 -10.39
C ASN A 122 -13.34 3.49 -9.35
N VAL A 123 -12.35 4.28 -9.78
CA VAL A 123 -11.33 4.83 -8.88
C VAL A 123 -11.20 6.34 -9.09
N LEU A 124 -11.20 7.08 -7.99
CA LEU A 124 -10.68 8.43 -7.92
C LEU A 124 -9.33 8.39 -7.19
N ALA A 125 -8.22 8.50 -7.91
CA ALA A 125 -6.88 8.54 -7.33
C ALA A 125 -6.47 9.99 -7.08
N VAL A 126 -6.05 10.31 -5.86
CA VAL A 126 -5.66 11.66 -5.46
C VAL A 126 -4.25 11.67 -4.90
N ASP A 127 -3.42 12.59 -5.41
CA ASP A 127 -2.09 12.85 -4.84
C ASP A 127 -1.76 14.34 -4.98
N ILE A 128 -0.96 14.87 -4.06
CA ILE A 128 -0.51 16.26 -4.04
C ILE A 128 0.71 16.51 -4.94
N ASP A 129 1.50 15.46 -5.19
CA ASP A 129 2.73 15.57 -5.97
C ASP A 129 2.46 15.39 -7.47
N PRO A 130 2.83 16.38 -8.32
CA PRO A 130 2.51 16.34 -9.75
C PRO A 130 3.23 15.21 -10.50
N ASP A 131 4.43 14.79 -10.08
CA ASP A 131 5.14 13.68 -10.71
C ASP A 131 4.45 12.34 -10.38
N THR A 132 4.02 12.21 -9.14
CA THR A 132 3.26 11.06 -8.66
C THR A 132 1.89 10.97 -9.34
N ALA A 133 1.16 12.10 -9.43
CA ALA A 133 -0.12 12.18 -10.17
C ALA A 133 0.05 11.81 -11.66
N GLY A 134 1.14 12.25 -12.30
CA GLY A 134 1.48 11.84 -13.66
C GLY A 134 1.78 10.34 -13.79
N ALA A 135 2.47 9.75 -12.81
CA ALA A 135 2.75 8.32 -12.80
C ALA A 135 1.48 7.49 -12.62
N VAL A 136 0.61 7.85 -11.65
CA VAL A 136 -0.65 7.11 -11.45
C VAL A 136 -1.59 7.24 -12.62
N ALA A 137 -1.67 8.41 -13.28
CA ALA A 137 -2.46 8.59 -14.50
C ALA A 137 -1.99 7.65 -15.63
N ALA A 138 -0.67 7.50 -15.81
CA ALA A 138 -0.12 6.55 -16.76
C ALA A 138 -0.41 5.09 -16.36
N ASN A 139 -0.37 4.76 -15.07
CA ASN A 139 -0.62 3.43 -14.57
C ASN A 139 -2.10 3.03 -14.65
N LEU A 140 -3.00 3.97 -14.49
CA LEU A 140 -4.45 3.74 -14.58
C LEU A 140 -5.03 3.83 -16.00
N ARG A 141 -4.25 4.21 -17.00
CA ARG A 141 -4.73 4.46 -18.38
C ARG A 141 -5.48 3.31 -19.05
N ALA A 142 -5.24 2.07 -18.61
CA ALA A 142 -5.90 0.89 -19.14
C ALA A 142 -7.21 0.53 -18.40
N PHE A 143 -7.53 1.24 -17.33
CA PHE A 143 -8.70 0.97 -16.51
C PHE A 143 -9.76 2.04 -16.75
N GLU A 144 -10.84 1.66 -17.41
CA GLU A 144 -12.00 2.53 -17.59
C GLU A 144 -12.60 2.91 -16.23
N GLY A 145 -13.17 4.12 -16.13
CA GLY A 145 -13.77 4.61 -14.87
C GLY A 145 -12.74 5.07 -13.83
N SER A 146 -11.46 5.18 -14.19
CA SER A 146 -10.42 5.75 -13.33
C SER A 146 -10.24 7.25 -13.62
N GLU A 147 -10.17 8.03 -12.56
CA GLU A 147 -9.92 9.47 -12.56
C GLU A 147 -8.71 9.77 -11.68
N VAL A 148 -7.89 10.75 -12.07
CA VAL A 148 -6.76 11.23 -11.27
C VAL A 148 -6.93 12.72 -10.99
N ARG A 149 -6.81 13.09 -9.71
CA ARG A 149 -6.96 14.47 -9.26
C ARG A 149 -5.68 14.90 -8.53
N LEU A 150 -5.09 16.00 -9.00
CA LEU A 150 -3.93 16.64 -8.37
C LEU A 150 -4.42 17.67 -7.35
N CYS A 151 -4.47 17.32 -6.09
CA CYS A 151 -4.81 18.25 -5.01
C CYS A 151 -4.35 17.71 -3.65
N ASP A 152 -4.37 18.57 -2.64
CA ASP A 152 -4.19 18.13 -1.25
C ASP A 152 -5.46 17.41 -0.78
N VAL A 153 -5.30 16.25 -0.17
CA VAL A 153 -6.44 15.46 0.36
C VAL A 153 -7.15 16.18 1.53
N THR A 154 -6.47 17.12 2.18
CA THR A 154 -7.04 17.94 3.26
C THR A 154 -8.01 19.02 2.75
N ASP A 155 -7.95 19.35 1.47
CA ASP A 155 -8.84 20.31 0.81
C ASP A 155 -10.12 19.65 0.25
N LEU A 156 -10.24 18.31 0.33
CA LEU A 156 -11.38 17.58 -0.20
C LEU A 156 -12.59 17.65 0.73
N ASP A 157 -13.74 17.94 0.15
CA ASP A 157 -15.04 17.84 0.82
C ASP A 157 -15.63 16.42 0.59
N MET A 158 -15.86 15.70 1.68
CA MET A 158 -16.40 14.33 1.61
C MET A 158 -17.87 14.29 1.14
N ASP A 159 -18.64 15.33 1.41
CA ASP A 159 -20.02 15.43 0.94
C ASP A 159 -20.06 15.65 -0.59
N GLU A 160 -19.12 16.44 -1.13
CA GLU A 160 -18.97 16.59 -2.60
C GLU A 160 -18.54 15.25 -3.23
N LEU A 161 -17.55 14.55 -2.65
CA LEU A 161 -17.13 13.23 -3.17
C LEU A 161 -18.25 12.21 -3.13
N ALA A 162 -19.05 12.18 -2.06
CA ALA A 162 -20.22 11.32 -1.97
C ALA A 162 -21.27 11.68 -3.03
N ALA A 163 -21.48 12.97 -3.29
CA ALA A 163 -22.38 13.44 -4.37
C ALA A 163 -21.86 13.07 -5.77
N GLU A 164 -20.54 12.97 -5.97
CA GLU A 164 -19.90 12.45 -7.19
C GLU A 164 -20.01 10.91 -7.30
N GLY A 165 -20.59 10.25 -6.30
CA GLY A 165 -20.80 8.78 -6.26
C GLY A 165 -19.67 7.99 -5.63
N VAL A 166 -18.71 8.62 -4.94
CA VAL A 166 -17.70 7.90 -4.14
C VAL A 166 -18.42 7.26 -2.94
N ASP A 167 -18.34 5.95 -2.83
CA ASP A 167 -18.99 5.17 -1.77
C ASP A 167 -18.00 4.46 -0.85
N ALA A 168 -16.69 4.64 -1.10
CA ALA A 168 -15.62 4.13 -0.24
C ALA A 168 -14.35 4.98 -0.36
N VAL A 169 -13.55 5.00 0.70
CA VAL A 169 -12.28 5.72 0.77
C VAL A 169 -11.17 4.78 1.23
N PHE A 170 -10.04 4.80 0.55
CA PHE A 170 -8.78 4.27 1.04
C PHE A 170 -7.77 5.39 1.23
N ALA A 171 -7.00 5.37 2.30
CA ALA A 171 -5.98 6.39 2.57
C ALA A 171 -4.65 5.77 3.00
N ASP A 172 -3.55 6.33 2.48
CA ASP A 172 -2.18 6.02 2.93
C ASP A 172 -1.48 7.31 3.39
N PRO A 173 -1.74 7.77 4.63
CA PRO A 173 -1.17 9.01 5.15
C PRO A 173 0.36 9.01 5.14
N ALA A 174 0.97 10.06 4.56
CA ALA A 174 2.41 10.21 4.54
C ALA A 174 2.98 10.42 5.96
N ARG A 175 4.00 9.63 6.32
CA ARG A 175 4.60 9.56 7.66
C ARG A 175 6.04 10.06 7.73
N ARG A 176 6.46 10.85 6.75
CA ARG A 176 7.85 11.38 6.64
C ARG A 176 7.84 12.87 6.39
N THR A 177 8.77 13.57 6.96
CA THR A 177 8.96 15.03 6.81
C THR A 177 9.59 15.42 5.46
N GLY A 178 9.73 14.49 4.50
CA GLY A 178 10.29 14.75 3.17
C GLY A 178 10.50 13.46 2.39
N ALA A 179 10.64 13.60 1.07
CA ALA A 179 10.77 12.48 0.12
C ALA A 179 12.14 11.78 0.16
N SER A 180 13.12 12.24 0.97
CA SER A 180 14.49 11.72 0.93
C SER A 180 14.72 10.52 1.87
N ARG A 181 15.56 9.57 1.41
CA ARG A 181 16.12 8.50 2.24
C ARG A 181 16.74 9.08 3.50
N GLY A 182 16.27 8.65 4.67
CA GLY A 182 16.80 9.08 5.98
C GLY A 182 15.97 10.13 6.70
N SER A 183 14.85 10.63 6.14
CA SER A 183 13.92 11.45 6.90
C SER A 183 13.35 10.68 8.09
N ALA A 184 13.27 11.31 9.26
CA ALA A 184 12.74 10.71 10.46
C ALA A 184 11.28 10.27 10.24
N ARG A 185 10.94 9.06 10.72
CA ARG A 185 9.54 8.61 10.74
C ARG A 185 8.79 9.41 11.81
N ILE A 186 7.66 9.97 11.42
CA ILE A 186 6.74 10.64 12.34
C ILE A 186 6.00 9.56 13.11
N THR A 187 6.17 9.53 14.42
CA THR A 187 5.53 8.53 15.30
C THR A 187 4.15 8.95 15.76
N ASP A 188 3.91 10.26 15.91
CA ASP A 188 2.62 10.82 16.29
C ASP A 188 1.67 10.82 15.09
N PRO A 189 0.55 10.07 15.12
CA PRO A 189 -0.39 9.98 14.02
C PRO A 189 -1.08 11.31 13.66
N GLU A 190 -1.11 12.26 14.58
CA GLU A 190 -1.69 13.59 14.32
C GLU A 190 -0.75 14.53 13.55
N GLN A 191 0.49 14.12 13.36
CA GLN A 191 1.46 14.81 12.51
C GLN A 191 1.63 14.17 11.13
N TRP A 192 0.85 13.13 10.81
CA TRP A 192 0.82 12.56 9.46
C TRP A 192 0.11 13.49 8.47
N SER A 193 0.27 13.25 7.20
CA SER A 193 -0.44 14.01 6.15
C SER A 193 -1.26 13.04 5.30
N PRO A 194 -2.61 13.03 5.43
CA PRO A 194 -3.41 13.77 6.42
C PRO A 194 -3.23 13.25 7.85
N PRO A 195 -3.60 14.03 8.89
CA PRO A 195 -3.69 13.56 10.28
C PRO A 195 -4.64 12.38 10.41
N LEU A 196 -4.33 11.43 11.32
CA LEU A 196 -5.17 10.24 11.50
C LEU A 196 -6.60 10.60 11.91
N SER A 197 -6.77 11.58 12.79
CA SER A 197 -8.10 12.05 13.23
C SER A 197 -8.97 12.55 12.07
N LEU A 198 -8.38 13.26 11.09
CA LEU A 198 -9.07 13.69 9.89
C LEU A 198 -9.51 12.49 9.04
N ALA A 199 -8.60 11.56 8.77
CA ALA A 199 -8.91 10.37 7.98
C ALA A 199 -10.00 9.49 8.63
N LEU A 200 -9.97 9.33 9.95
CA LEU A 200 -11.01 8.63 10.70
C LEU A 200 -12.35 9.35 10.61
N GLY A 201 -12.32 10.70 10.61
CA GLY A 201 -13.51 11.54 10.52
C GLY A 201 -14.31 11.37 9.21
N TRP A 202 -13.67 10.97 8.12
CA TRP A 202 -14.34 10.74 6.82
C TRP A 202 -15.44 9.67 6.89
N ALA A 203 -15.33 8.75 7.86
CA ALA A 203 -16.35 7.72 8.08
C ALA A 203 -17.70 8.27 8.56
N SER A 204 -17.80 9.56 8.91
CA SER A 204 -19.07 10.21 9.20
C SER A 204 -19.92 10.53 7.97
N THR A 205 -19.29 10.64 6.80
CA THR A 205 -19.95 10.94 5.52
C THR A 205 -19.92 9.71 4.59
N ILE A 206 -18.76 9.06 4.46
CA ILE A 206 -18.62 7.83 3.66
C ILE A 206 -18.27 6.70 4.62
N ASP A 207 -19.17 5.76 4.80
CA ASP A 207 -19.08 4.74 5.86
C ASP A 207 -17.98 3.70 5.62
N ARG A 208 -17.57 3.47 4.37
CA ARG A 208 -16.52 2.51 3.97
C ARG A 208 -15.16 3.19 3.89
N VAL A 209 -14.46 3.26 5.03
CA VAL A 209 -13.11 3.86 5.10
C VAL A 209 -12.08 2.84 5.51
N GLY A 210 -11.02 2.71 4.69
CA GLY A 210 -9.81 1.98 4.98
C GLY A 210 -8.63 2.93 5.13
N ILE A 211 -7.79 2.78 6.16
CA ILE A 211 -6.64 3.65 6.41
C ILE A 211 -5.41 2.78 6.64
N LYS A 212 -4.41 2.92 5.79
CA LYS A 212 -3.10 2.30 5.99
C LYS A 212 -2.32 3.09 7.04
N VAL A 213 -1.79 2.37 8.02
CA VAL A 213 -1.08 2.97 9.16
C VAL A 213 0.27 2.30 9.38
N ALA A 214 1.10 2.90 10.25
CA ALA A 214 2.34 2.26 10.65
C ALA A 214 2.06 0.94 11.37
N PRO A 215 2.82 -0.16 11.12
CA PRO A 215 2.67 -1.40 11.87
C PRO A 215 2.92 -1.25 13.38
N GLY A 216 3.58 -0.17 13.78
CA GLY A 216 3.85 0.17 15.18
C GLY A 216 2.82 1.10 15.81
N ILE A 217 1.65 1.29 15.18
CA ILE A 217 0.59 2.12 15.77
C ILE A 217 0.22 1.63 17.16
N ALA A 218 0.08 2.57 18.11
CA ALA A 218 -0.40 2.23 19.44
C ALA A 218 -1.90 1.94 19.40
N TYR A 219 -2.34 0.92 20.14
CA TYR A 219 -3.74 0.46 20.08
C TYR A 219 -4.73 1.55 20.52
N GLU A 220 -4.31 2.48 21.38
CA GLU A 220 -5.13 3.60 21.85
C GLU A 220 -5.63 4.52 20.72
N HIS A 221 -4.92 4.55 19.58
CA HIS A 221 -5.32 5.33 18.40
C HIS A 221 -6.35 4.59 17.52
N ILE A 222 -6.66 3.32 17.82
CA ILE A 222 -7.63 2.55 17.05
C ILE A 222 -9.03 2.80 17.61
N PRO A 223 -10.00 3.30 16.80
CA PRO A 223 -11.35 3.47 17.31
C PRO A 223 -11.98 2.16 17.76
N SER A 224 -12.69 2.17 18.87
CA SER A 224 -13.21 0.96 19.53
C SER A 224 -14.22 0.16 18.69
N SER A 225 -14.80 0.76 17.66
CA SER A 225 -15.75 0.12 16.74
C SER A 225 -15.10 -0.41 15.45
N TRP A 226 -13.82 -0.08 15.20
CA TRP A 226 -13.12 -0.44 13.98
C TRP A 226 -12.45 -1.81 14.07
N HIS A 227 -11.94 -2.30 12.95
CA HIS A 227 -11.07 -3.45 12.86
C HIS A 227 -9.66 -3.02 12.47
N ALA A 228 -8.63 -3.59 13.11
CA ALA A 228 -7.25 -3.34 12.75
C ALA A 228 -6.59 -4.63 12.29
N GLN A 229 -5.94 -4.61 11.12
CA GLN A 229 -5.28 -5.77 10.54
C GLN A 229 -3.80 -5.50 10.30
N TRP A 230 -2.93 -6.37 10.78
CA TRP A 230 -1.48 -6.37 10.50
C TRP A 230 -1.17 -7.38 9.40
N VAL A 231 -0.35 -6.98 8.43
CA VAL A 231 -0.04 -7.81 7.27
C VAL A 231 1.46 -8.08 7.21
N SER A 232 1.83 -9.35 7.06
CA SER A 232 3.19 -9.77 6.70
C SER A 232 3.22 -10.49 5.35
N VAL A 233 4.34 -10.36 4.64
CA VAL A 233 4.60 -11.03 3.37
C VAL A 233 5.95 -11.70 3.43
N GLY A 234 5.99 -13.03 3.33
CA GLY A 234 7.23 -13.79 3.43
C GLY A 234 7.96 -13.59 4.76
N GLY A 235 7.23 -13.37 5.86
CA GLY A 235 7.78 -13.07 7.20
C GLY A 235 8.11 -11.60 7.45
N ASP A 236 8.10 -10.75 6.42
CA ASP A 236 8.28 -9.30 6.58
C ASP A 236 6.97 -8.63 6.98
N LEU A 237 6.94 -7.95 8.13
CA LEU A 237 5.82 -7.09 8.51
C LEU A 237 5.81 -5.83 7.64
N VAL A 238 4.79 -5.69 6.78
CA VAL A 238 4.75 -4.63 5.76
C VAL A 238 3.88 -3.45 6.13
N GLU A 239 2.74 -3.68 6.78
CA GLU A 239 1.79 -2.63 7.14
C GLU A 239 0.84 -3.04 8.25
N ALA A 240 0.06 -2.08 8.74
CA ALA A 240 -1.21 -2.29 9.39
C ALA A 240 -2.26 -1.44 8.69
N SER A 241 -3.53 -1.86 8.76
CA SER A 241 -4.65 -1.14 8.17
C SER A 241 -5.81 -1.07 9.16
N LEU A 242 -6.46 0.09 9.22
CA LEU A 242 -7.67 0.30 9.99
C LEU A 242 -8.87 0.26 9.06
N TRP A 243 -9.88 -0.51 9.41
CA TRP A 243 -11.07 -0.70 8.61
C TRP A 243 -12.30 -0.26 9.38
N SER A 244 -13.11 0.61 8.79
CA SER A 244 -14.37 1.05 9.37
C SER A 244 -15.34 -0.12 9.54
N PRO A 245 -16.39 0.00 10.37
CA PRO A 245 -17.38 -1.07 10.56
C PRO A 245 -17.99 -1.58 9.25
N ALA A 246 -18.24 -0.70 8.28
CA ALA A 246 -18.80 -1.05 6.98
C ALA A 246 -17.83 -1.86 6.08
N LEU A 247 -16.51 -1.82 6.37
CA LEU A 247 -15.48 -2.63 5.71
C LEU A 247 -15.01 -3.82 6.57
N SER A 248 -15.67 -4.11 7.68
CA SER A 248 -15.27 -5.15 8.64
C SER A 248 -16.38 -6.16 8.88
N PRO A 249 -16.68 -7.06 7.90
CA PRO A 249 -17.69 -8.09 8.07
C PRO A 249 -17.39 -9.05 9.23
N GLU A 250 -16.10 -9.19 9.61
CA GLU A 250 -15.64 -9.91 10.78
C GLU A 250 -15.92 -9.22 12.11
N GLY A 251 -16.42 -7.98 12.07
CA GLY A 251 -16.66 -7.14 13.23
C GLY A 251 -15.42 -6.43 13.75
N ARG A 252 -15.60 -5.65 14.81
CA ARG A 252 -14.51 -4.95 15.49
C ARG A 252 -13.51 -5.92 16.08
N GLY A 253 -12.24 -5.52 16.14
CA GLY A 253 -11.19 -6.36 16.72
C GLY A 253 -9.83 -6.12 16.09
N ARG A 254 -8.96 -7.11 16.26
CA ARG A 254 -7.65 -7.15 15.63
C ARG A 254 -7.44 -8.47 14.91
N SER A 255 -6.75 -8.43 13.78
CA SER A 255 -6.31 -9.62 13.06
C SER A 255 -4.88 -9.46 12.54
N CYS A 256 -4.25 -10.58 12.21
CA CYS A 256 -3.09 -10.60 11.35
C CYS A 256 -3.37 -11.44 10.10
N LEU A 257 -2.79 -11.01 8.99
CA LEU A 257 -2.81 -11.70 7.71
C LEU A 257 -1.38 -12.00 7.30
N LEU A 258 -1.07 -13.27 7.15
CA LEU A 258 0.25 -13.77 6.77
C LEU A 258 0.16 -14.27 5.34
N LEU A 259 0.93 -13.66 4.45
CA LEU A 259 1.01 -14.02 3.04
C LEU A 259 2.36 -14.67 2.80
N ASP A 260 2.39 -15.90 2.35
CA ASP A 260 3.64 -16.54 1.96
C ASP A 260 4.03 -16.19 0.50
N GLU A 261 5.25 -16.58 0.12
CA GLU A 261 5.75 -16.33 -1.25
C GLU A 261 4.98 -17.12 -2.33
N ALA A 262 4.31 -18.20 -1.95
CA ALA A 262 3.50 -19.04 -2.84
C ALA A 262 2.06 -18.53 -2.98
N GLY A 263 1.67 -17.51 -2.18
CA GLY A 263 0.34 -16.89 -2.19
C GLY A 263 -0.66 -17.58 -1.25
N ALA A 264 -0.23 -18.55 -0.43
CA ALA A 264 -1.07 -19.06 0.63
C ALA A 264 -1.26 -18.00 1.73
N THR A 265 -2.41 -18.04 2.37
CA THR A 265 -2.80 -17.07 3.39
C THR A 265 -3.15 -17.77 4.69
N HIS A 266 -2.62 -17.21 5.78
CA HIS A 266 -3.00 -17.61 7.13
C HIS A 266 -3.48 -16.37 7.88
N SER A 267 -4.46 -16.52 8.75
CA SER A 267 -4.98 -15.42 9.55
C SER A 267 -5.31 -15.86 10.96
N LEU A 268 -5.07 -14.96 11.90
CA LEU A 268 -5.54 -15.08 13.27
C LEU A 268 -6.35 -13.82 13.59
N SER A 269 -7.37 -13.96 14.44
CA SER A 269 -8.22 -12.85 14.86
C SER A 269 -8.48 -12.89 16.36
N THR A 270 -8.76 -11.74 16.95
CA THR A 270 -9.30 -11.65 18.31
C THR A 270 -10.67 -12.30 18.38
N PRO A 271 -11.12 -12.74 19.57
CA PRO A 271 -12.48 -13.20 19.76
C PRO A 271 -13.50 -12.14 19.35
N GLU A 272 -14.69 -12.59 18.96
CA GLU A 272 -15.79 -11.69 18.59
C GLU A 272 -16.07 -10.66 19.70
N GLY A 273 -16.33 -9.43 19.30
CA GLY A 273 -16.62 -8.32 20.21
C GLY A 273 -15.42 -7.73 20.96
N TYR A 274 -14.21 -8.24 20.72
CA TYR A 274 -13.00 -7.72 21.35
C TYR A 274 -12.76 -6.26 20.95
N ALA A 275 -12.42 -5.40 21.91
CA ALA A 275 -12.13 -4.00 21.61
C ALA A 275 -10.70 -3.87 21.01
N PRO A 276 -10.53 -3.32 19.80
CA PRO A 276 -9.22 -3.28 19.15
C PRO A 276 -8.19 -2.39 19.86
N ASN A 277 -8.65 -1.44 20.66
CA ASN A 277 -7.83 -0.56 21.49
C ASN A 277 -7.49 -1.15 22.86
N ALA A 278 -7.98 -2.34 23.20
CA ALA A 278 -7.64 -2.99 24.47
C ALA A 278 -6.17 -3.47 24.48
N PRO A 279 -5.52 -3.54 25.65
CA PRO A 279 -4.19 -4.14 25.76
C PRO A 279 -4.16 -5.58 25.24
N ALA A 280 -3.03 -6.03 24.71
CA ALA A 280 -2.89 -7.42 24.30
C ALA A 280 -3.07 -8.37 25.50
N PRO A 281 -3.76 -9.51 25.34
CA PRO A 281 -3.89 -10.52 26.40
C PRO A 281 -2.52 -11.00 26.85
N ARG A 282 -2.40 -11.29 28.15
CA ARG A 282 -1.18 -11.92 28.68
C ARG A 282 -1.06 -13.35 28.18
N VAL A 283 0.17 -13.74 27.86
CA VAL A 283 0.50 -15.12 27.46
C VAL A 283 1.10 -15.84 28.65
N GLU A 284 0.78 -17.12 28.81
CA GLU A 284 1.33 -17.94 29.89
C GLU A 284 2.83 -18.13 29.72
N VAL A 285 3.59 -17.87 30.79
CA VAL A 285 5.02 -18.17 30.83
C VAL A 285 5.19 -19.65 31.17
N ARG A 286 5.91 -20.38 30.33
CA ARG A 286 6.17 -21.83 30.52
C ARG A 286 7.67 -22.09 30.52
N PRO A 287 8.11 -23.17 31.16
CA PRO A 287 9.49 -23.66 31.02
C PRO A 287 9.83 -23.93 29.56
N LEU A 288 11.12 -23.83 29.23
CA LEU A 288 11.63 -24.16 27.91
C LEU A 288 11.26 -25.61 27.53
N GLY A 289 10.57 -25.76 26.40
CA GLY A 289 10.18 -27.07 25.86
C GLY A 289 11.27 -27.67 24.95
N THR A 290 10.89 -28.69 24.20
CA THR A 290 11.77 -29.35 23.23
C THR A 290 11.94 -28.59 21.93
N MET A 291 11.04 -27.63 21.66
CA MET A 291 11.07 -26.77 20.47
C MET A 291 10.90 -25.30 20.88
N VAL A 292 11.57 -24.44 20.15
CA VAL A 292 11.40 -22.99 20.23
C VAL A 292 11.00 -22.50 18.82
N ALA A 293 9.97 -21.66 18.76
CA ALA A 293 9.52 -21.03 17.53
C ALA A 293 9.49 -19.51 17.69
N GLU A 294 9.85 -18.79 16.65
CA GLU A 294 9.70 -17.34 16.57
C GLU A 294 8.39 -17.03 15.86
N PRO A 295 7.45 -16.32 16.52
CA PRO A 295 6.21 -15.92 15.89
C PRO A 295 6.45 -14.85 14.82
N ASP A 296 5.60 -14.86 13.78
CA ASP A 296 5.60 -13.78 12.80
C ASP A 296 5.34 -12.42 13.46
N SER A 297 6.01 -11.38 12.96
CA SER A 297 5.92 -10.02 13.49
C SER A 297 4.50 -9.45 13.43
N ALA A 298 3.65 -9.86 12.46
CA ALA A 298 2.26 -9.43 12.40
C ALA A 298 1.44 -10.04 13.56
N VAL A 299 1.72 -11.28 13.97
CA VAL A 299 1.09 -11.90 15.15
C VAL A 299 1.47 -11.16 16.43
N ILE A 300 2.75 -10.80 16.55
CA ILE A 300 3.23 -10.06 17.73
C ILE A 300 2.59 -8.68 17.79
N ARG A 301 2.63 -7.93 16.68
CA ARG A 301 2.16 -6.54 16.62
C ARG A 301 0.65 -6.40 16.69
N SER A 302 -0.11 -7.39 16.24
CA SER A 302 -1.57 -7.42 16.44
C SER A 302 -1.98 -7.81 17.87
N GLY A 303 -1.03 -8.24 18.70
CA GLY A 303 -1.29 -8.71 20.07
C GLY A 303 -1.97 -10.09 20.11
N LEU A 304 -1.77 -10.92 19.08
CA LEU A 304 -2.40 -12.23 18.93
C LEU A 304 -1.48 -13.38 19.38
N LEU A 305 -0.37 -13.07 20.05
CA LEU A 305 0.58 -14.08 20.51
C LEU A 305 -0.09 -15.13 21.43
N GLY A 306 -0.98 -14.71 22.33
CA GLY A 306 -1.75 -15.61 23.17
C GLY A 306 -2.63 -16.55 22.37
N ARG A 307 -3.30 -16.03 21.35
CA ARG A 307 -4.14 -16.82 20.45
C ARG A 307 -3.33 -17.87 19.70
N LEU A 308 -2.15 -17.49 19.17
CA LEU A 308 -1.23 -18.44 18.53
C LEU A 308 -0.75 -19.49 19.52
N ALA A 309 -0.35 -19.08 20.73
CA ALA A 309 0.12 -19.99 21.78
C ALA A 309 -0.93 -21.05 22.14
N ASP A 310 -2.20 -20.65 22.26
CA ASP A 310 -3.32 -21.55 22.51
C ASP A 310 -3.50 -22.57 21.36
N GLU A 311 -3.43 -22.12 20.11
CA GLU A 311 -3.62 -23.00 18.94
C GLU A 311 -2.51 -24.05 18.79
N VAL A 312 -1.27 -23.70 19.13
CA VAL A 312 -0.13 -24.62 19.00
C VAL A 312 0.26 -25.30 20.34
N GLY A 313 -0.48 -25.04 21.42
CA GLY A 313 -0.20 -25.60 22.74
C GLY A 313 1.11 -25.09 23.36
N ALA A 314 1.55 -23.91 23.00
CA ALA A 314 2.80 -23.28 23.44
C ALA A 314 2.60 -22.27 24.58
N GLY A 315 3.70 -21.67 25.04
CA GLY A 315 3.74 -20.53 25.94
C GLY A 315 4.98 -19.69 25.67
N ILE A 316 5.11 -18.56 26.32
CA ILE A 316 6.31 -17.72 26.21
C ILE A 316 7.32 -18.12 27.29
N VAL A 317 8.62 -17.93 26.99
CA VAL A 317 9.69 -18.27 27.96
C VAL A 317 10.00 -17.13 28.94
N SER A 318 9.49 -15.94 28.70
CA SER A 318 9.67 -14.75 29.53
C SER A 318 8.52 -13.78 29.30
N ASP A 319 8.11 -13.08 30.37
CA ASP A 319 7.15 -11.96 30.34
C ASP A 319 7.78 -10.63 29.93
N LYS A 320 9.08 -10.62 29.65
CA LYS A 320 9.88 -9.43 29.29
C LYS A 320 10.23 -9.35 27.82
N ILE A 321 9.61 -10.17 27.02
CA ILE A 321 9.82 -10.20 25.56
C ILE A 321 8.72 -9.38 24.89
#